data_e808e5eb621e68b22a92e20aa2a64480
#
_entry.id   e808e5eb621e68b22a92e20aa2a64480
#
_cell.length_a   1.000
_cell.length_b   1.000
_cell.length_c   1.000
_cell.angle_alpha   90.00
_cell.angle_beta   90.00
_cell.angle_gamma   90.00
#
_symmetry.space_group_name_H-M   'P 1'
#
loop_
_entity.id
_entity.type
_entity.pdbx_description
1 polymer ?
#
loop_
_entity_poly.entity_id
_entity_poly.type
_entity_poly.pdbx_seq_one_letter_code
_entity_poly.pdbx_strand_id
1 'polypeptide(L)'
;HIDPALKAAGWGVVEGSRIRREYPIIPGRIEGLGRSGKPLTADYVLEYRNTKLSVVEAKAWDEELTEGVGQAKDYAGRMAVRFAYATNGQGIYGIDMGTGKEGPVARYPTPDELWARTFAKANAWRDRFAAVPFEDKGGSHPSRYYQDIAVVRVLEALAAGQKRILITLARHGKDLHRLPDRVEAVP
;
A
#
# COMPACT_ATOMS: atom_id res chain seq x y z
N HIS A 1 -2.95 -19.26 9.50
CA HIS A 1 -3.71 -19.61 8.28
C HIS A 1 -3.50 -18.60 7.14
N ILE A 2 -3.26 -17.31 7.45
CA ILE A 2 -3.14 -16.25 6.43
C ILE A 2 -1.82 -16.36 5.66
N ASP A 3 -0.70 -16.49 6.35
CA ASP A 3 0.63 -16.61 5.71
C ASP A 3 0.72 -17.79 4.73
N PRO A 4 0.25 -19.00 5.04
CA PRO A 4 0.23 -20.10 4.09
C PRO A 4 -0.61 -19.79 2.84
N ALA A 5 -1.77 -19.14 2.99
CA ALA A 5 -2.63 -18.78 1.88
C ALA A 5 -2.00 -17.72 0.97
N LEU A 6 -1.32 -16.72 1.55
CA LEU A 6 -0.55 -15.72 0.81
C LEU A 6 0.62 -16.36 0.05
N LYS A 7 1.37 -17.26 0.71
CA LYS A 7 2.47 -17.99 0.06
C LYS A 7 1.98 -18.91 -1.06
N ALA A 8 0.84 -19.60 -0.86
CA ALA A 8 0.22 -20.42 -1.90
C ALA A 8 -0.18 -19.61 -3.14
N ALA A 9 -0.53 -18.32 -2.95
CA ALA A 9 -0.77 -17.39 -4.04
C ALA A 9 0.52 -16.80 -4.64
N GLY A 10 1.71 -17.16 -4.13
CA GLY A 10 3.01 -16.72 -4.63
C GLY A 10 3.62 -15.51 -3.90
N TRP A 11 2.93 -14.92 -2.93
CA TRP A 11 3.45 -13.78 -2.18
C TRP A 11 4.62 -14.18 -1.28
N GLY A 12 5.74 -13.44 -1.40
CA GLY A 12 7.00 -13.76 -0.70
C GLY A 12 7.72 -14.99 -1.25
N VAL A 13 7.24 -15.57 -2.37
CA VAL A 13 7.83 -16.73 -3.07
C VAL A 13 8.26 -16.32 -4.48
N VAL A 14 7.37 -15.67 -5.22
CA VAL A 14 7.69 -15.13 -6.56
C VAL A 14 8.73 -14.02 -6.40
N GLU A 15 9.75 -14.04 -7.26
CA GLU A 15 10.81 -13.02 -7.27
C GLU A 15 10.23 -11.61 -7.38
N GLY A 16 10.74 -10.70 -6.56
CA GLY A 16 10.25 -9.33 -6.47
C GLY A 16 8.94 -9.15 -5.68
N SER A 17 8.33 -10.24 -5.17
CA SER A 17 7.18 -10.15 -4.28
C SER A 17 7.58 -10.19 -2.81
N ARG A 18 6.86 -9.44 -1.97
CA ARG A 18 7.11 -9.36 -0.52
C ARG A 18 5.82 -9.29 0.27
N ILE A 19 5.85 -9.85 1.45
CA ILE A 19 4.81 -9.70 2.47
C ILE A 19 5.41 -8.85 3.59
N ARG A 20 4.91 -7.63 3.77
CA ARG A 20 5.25 -6.78 4.91
C ARG A 20 4.22 -7.00 5.99
N ARG A 21 4.63 -7.36 7.18
CA ARG A 21 3.75 -7.56 8.35
C ARG A 21 3.83 -6.37 9.27
N GLU A 22 2.72 -6.10 9.95
CA GLU A 22 2.62 -5.00 10.91
C GLU A 22 3.19 -3.69 10.34
N TYR A 23 2.73 -3.37 9.12
CA TYR A 23 3.27 -2.23 8.39
C TYR A 23 2.72 -0.90 8.95
N PRO A 24 3.59 0.01 9.47
CA PRO A 24 3.14 1.28 10.02
C PRO A 24 2.65 2.21 8.90
N ILE A 25 1.37 2.57 8.94
CA ILE A 25 0.74 3.50 8.00
C ILE A 25 0.95 4.94 8.48
N ILE A 26 0.73 5.20 9.77
CA ILE A 26 0.93 6.51 10.36
C ILE A 26 1.70 6.32 11.67
N PRO A 27 2.87 6.96 11.84
CA PRO A 27 3.43 7.12 13.17
C PRO A 27 2.44 7.93 14.00
N GLY A 28 2.09 7.47 15.19
CA GLY A 28 1.06 8.04 16.03
C GLY A 28 1.03 9.57 15.98
N ARG A 29 -0.15 10.14 15.78
CA ARG A 29 -0.36 11.59 15.72
C ARG A 29 0.08 12.17 17.07
N ILE A 30 0.89 13.21 17.08
CA ILE A 30 1.16 13.97 18.29
C ILE A 30 -0.12 14.73 18.63
N GLU A 31 -0.93 14.16 19.51
CA GLU A 31 -2.05 14.87 20.13
C GLU A 31 -1.48 15.84 21.17
N GLY A 32 -2.07 17.03 21.29
CA GLY A 32 -1.56 18.11 22.14
C GLY A 32 -1.07 17.62 23.51
N LEU A 33 0.01 18.23 24.02
CA LEU A 33 0.77 17.87 25.23
C LEU A 33 1.76 16.69 25.07
N GLY A 34 2.20 16.37 23.84
CA GLY A 34 3.28 15.39 23.64
C GLY A 34 2.84 13.90 23.76
N ARG A 35 1.55 13.62 23.83
CA ARG A 35 1.04 12.25 23.74
C ARG A 35 1.00 11.80 22.29
N SER A 36 1.73 10.75 21.98
CA SER A 36 1.64 10.08 20.69
C SER A 36 0.38 9.22 20.64
N GLY A 37 -0.52 9.50 19.70
CA GLY A 37 -1.66 8.62 19.41
C GLY A 37 -1.16 7.23 19.01
N LYS A 38 -2.00 6.19 19.10
CA LYS A 38 -1.62 4.84 18.67
C LYS A 38 -1.18 4.87 17.19
N PRO A 39 -0.02 4.30 16.84
CA PRO A 39 0.36 4.14 15.45
C PRO A 39 -0.70 3.31 14.73
N LEU A 40 -1.08 3.73 13.55
CA LEU A 40 -1.96 2.97 12.68
C LEU A 40 -1.11 1.97 11.90
N THR A 41 -1.41 0.69 12.06
CA THR A 41 -0.60 -0.40 11.48
C THR A 41 -1.51 -1.32 10.69
N ALA A 42 -1.14 -1.64 9.45
CA ALA A 42 -1.80 -2.68 8.67
C ALA A 42 -1.17 -4.04 8.99
N ASP A 43 -1.98 -5.07 9.15
CA ASP A 43 -1.48 -6.41 9.47
C ASP A 43 -0.57 -6.94 8.38
N TYR A 44 -0.98 -6.77 7.10
CA TYR A 44 -0.14 -7.13 5.97
C TYR A 44 -0.23 -6.10 4.85
N VAL A 45 0.91 -5.86 4.20
CA VAL A 45 1.02 -5.13 2.94
C VAL A 45 1.69 -6.02 1.91
N LEU A 46 1.05 -6.18 0.77
CA LEU A 46 1.55 -6.98 -0.34
C LEU A 46 2.26 -6.08 -1.35
N GLU A 47 3.53 -6.36 -1.55
CA GLU A 47 4.42 -5.57 -2.40
C GLU A 47 4.94 -6.45 -3.53
N TYR A 48 4.93 -5.91 -4.74
CA TYR A 48 5.50 -6.56 -5.92
C TYR A 48 6.19 -5.52 -6.80
N ARG A 49 7.38 -5.86 -7.30
CA ARG A 49 8.19 -4.98 -8.14
C ARG A 49 8.33 -3.58 -7.51
N ASN A 50 8.69 -3.55 -6.23
CA ASN A 50 8.87 -2.35 -5.40
C ASN A 50 7.61 -1.46 -5.28
N THR A 51 6.45 -1.98 -5.61
CA THR A 51 5.17 -1.25 -5.53
C THR A 51 4.23 -1.96 -4.56
N LYS A 52 3.66 -1.21 -3.63
CA LYS A 52 2.59 -1.71 -2.77
C LYS A 52 1.32 -1.84 -3.60
N LEU A 53 0.75 -3.04 -3.65
CA LEU A 53 -0.41 -3.33 -4.48
C LEU A 53 -1.68 -3.51 -3.64
N SER A 54 -1.54 -3.96 -2.40
CA SER A 54 -2.70 -4.24 -1.57
C SER A 54 -2.36 -4.23 -0.08
N VAL A 55 -3.40 -4.06 0.73
CA VAL A 55 -3.39 -4.29 2.17
C VAL A 55 -4.25 -5.50 2.51
N VAL A 56 -3.92 -6.20 3.59
CA VAL A 56 -4.77 -7.26 4.15
C VAL A 56 -4.95 -6.97 5.64
N GLU A 57 -6.20 -6.94 6.06
CA GLU A 57 -6.60 -6.80 7.47
C GLU A 57 -7.07 -8.15 7.99
N ALA A 58 -6.52 -8.56 9.11
CA ALA A 58 -6.81 -9.84 9.75
C ALA A 58 -7.65 -9.65 11.01
N LYS A 59 -8.69 -10.45 11.14
CA LYS A 59 -9.54 -10.52 12.32
C LYS A 59 -9.43 -11.89 12.97
N ALA A 60 -9.91 -11.97 14.21
CA ALA A 60 -9.93 -13.22 14.94
C ALA A 60 -10.77 -14.28 14.20
N TRP A 61 -10.44 -15.54 14.44
CA TRP A 61 -11.07 -16.67 13.75
C TRP A 61 -12.58 -16.75 13.92
N ASP A 62 -13.07 -16.31 15.05
CA ASP A 62 -14.48 -16.31 15.46
C ASP A 62 -15.23 -15.02 15.10
N GLU A 63 -14.54 -14.04 14.49
CA GLU A 63 -15.19 -12.82 14.02
C GLU A 63 -15.79 -12.99 12.62
N GLU A 64 -16.76 -12.14 12.30
CA GLU A 64 -17.38 -12.08 10.97
C GLU A 64 -16.34 -11.70 9.90
N LEU A 65 -16.44 -12.34 8.74
CA LEU A 65 -15.52 -12.09 7.62
C LEU A 65 -15.49 -10.61 7.20
N THR A 66 -16.60 -9.91 7.38
CA THR A 66 -16.77 -8.50 6.99
C THR A 66 -16.32 -7.50 8.05
N GLU A 67 -15.97 -7.95 9.26
CA GLU A 67 -15.59 -7.07 10.37
C GLU A 67 -14.38 -6.19 10.04
N GLY A 68 -13.41 -6.72 9.30
CA GLY A 68 -12.21 -6.00 8.88
C GLY A 68 -12.38 -5.10 7.64
N VAL A 69 -13.52 -5.14 6.95
CA VAL A 69 -13.69 -4.49 5.64
C VAL A 69 -13.52 -2.97 5.70
N GLY A 70 -14.15 -2.33 6.71
CA GLY A 70 -14.05 -0.88 6.89
C GLY A 70 -12.61 -0.44 7.14
N GLN A 71 -11.88 -1.18 7.97
CA GLN A 71 -10.49 -0.91 8.31
C GLN A 71 -9.56 -1.15 7.11
N ALA A 72 -9.76 -2.24 6.37
CA ALA A 72 -9.02 -2.52 5.15
C ALA A 72 -9.19 -1.41 4.09
N LYS A 73 -10.42 -0.89 3.91
CA LYS A 73 -10.69 0.26 3.03
C LYS A 73 -9.99 1.54 3.48
N ASP A 74 -10.05 1.86 4.78
CA ASP A 74 -9.36 3.05 5.32
C ASP A 74 -7.85 2.96 5.08
N TYR A 75 -7.25 1.80 5.34
CA TYR A 75 -5.83 1.57 5.11
C TYR A 75 -5.45 1.65 3.63
N ALA A 76 -6.25 1.04 2.75
CA ALA A 76 -6.03 1.13 1.31
C ALA A 76 -6.10 2.58 0.80
N GLY A 77 -7.06 3.36 1.29
CA GLY A 77 -7.19 4.78 0.96
C GLY A 77 -5.98 5.60 1.42
N ARG A 78 -5.52 5.40 2.66
CA ARG A 78 -4.33 6.08 3.20
C ARG A 78 -3.05 5.74 2.46
N MET A 79 -2.89 4.49 2.06
CA MET A 79 -1.72 4.02 1.34
C MET A 79 -1.81 4.22 -0.17
N ALA A 80 -2.93 4.73 -0.67
CA ALA A 80 -3.22 4.90 -2.10
C ALA A 80 -3.04 3.59 -2.90
N VAL A 81 -3.37 2.44 -2.29
CA VAL A 81 -3.38 1.14 -2.98
C VAL A 81 -4.78 0.81 -3.47
N ARG A 82 -4.85 0.15 -4.62
CA ARG A 82 -6.13 -0.15 -5.26
C ARG A 82 -6.88 -1.31 -4.61
N PHE A 83 -6.19 -2.29 -4.09
CA PHE A 83 -6.82 -3.50 -3.58
C PHE A 83 -6.68 -3.60 -2.07
N ALA A 84 -7.74 -4.08 -1.43
CA ALA A 84 -7.76 -4.40 -0.02
C ALA A 84 -8.41 -5.76 0.20
N TYR A 85 -8.01 -6.43 1.26
CA TYR A 85 -8.59 -7.70 1.67
C TYR A 85 -8.85 -7.66 3.17
N ALA A 86 -9.98 -8.25 3.56
CA ALA A 86 -10.25 -8.60 4.95
C ALA A 86 -10.30 -10.12 5.08
N THR A 87 -9.85 -10.66 6.19
CA THR A 87 -9.85 -12.10 6.43
C THR A 87 -9.96 -12.39 7.92
N ASN A 88 -10.63 -13.47 8.27
CA ASN A 88 -10.63 -14.06 9.61
C ASN A 88 -9.88 -15.41 9.65
N GLY A 89 -9.14 -15.75 8.58
CA GLY A 89 -8.44 -17.02 8.44
C GLY A 89 -9.31 -18.17 7.91
N GLN A 90 -10.63 -18.03 7.87
CA GLN A 90 -11.57 -18.99 7.27
C GLN A 90 -11.95 -18.60 5.85
N GLY A 91 -12.12 -17.30 5.62
CA GLY A 91 -12.49 -16.74 4.34
C GLY A 91 -11.66 -15.52 3.98
N ILE A 92 -11.82 -15.05 2.76
CA ILE A 92 -11.17 -13.86 2.24
C ILE A 92 -12.24 -12.99 1.60
N TYR A 93 -12.32 -11.73 2.00
CA TYR A 93 -13.17 -10.72 1.39
C TYR A 93 -12.30 -9.74 0.61
N GLY A 94 -12.52 -9.64 -0.70
CA GLY A 94 -11.74 -8.79 -1.59
C GLY A 94 -12.46 -7.49 -1.91
N ILE A 95 -11.70 -6.40 -2.02
CA ILE A 95 -12.19 -5.06 -2.29
C ILE A 95 -11.33 -4.43 -3.39
N ASP A 96 -11.95 -3.97 -4.47
CA ASP A 96 -11.31 -3.15 -5.51
C ASP A 96 -11.75 -1.69 -5.32
N MET A 97 -10.90 -0.87 -4.73
CA MET A 97 -11.15 0.55 -4.47
C MET A 97 -11.33 1.37 -5.76
N GLY A 98 -10.80 0.89 -6.89
CA GLY A 98 -10.89 1.57 -8.18
C GLY A 98 -12.25 1.38 -8.87
N THR A 99 -12.90 0.24 -8.65
CA THR A 99 -14.21 -0.07 -9.28
C THR A 99 -15.36 -0.10 -8.28
N GLY A 100 -15.07 -0.13 -6.99
CA GLY A 100 -16.05 -0.32 -5.92
C GLY A 100 -16.59 -1.74 -5.82
N LYS A 101 -16.10 -2.70 -6.62
CA LYS A 101 -16.50 -4.11 -6.53
C LYS A 101 -15.88 -4.76 -5.30
N GLU A 102 -16.69 -5.45 -4.53
CA GLU A 102 -16.25 -6.16 -3.34
C GLU A 102 -17.07 -7.42 -3.10
N GLY A 103 -16.50 -8.39 -2.40
CA GLY A 103 -17.16 -9.63 -2.04
C GLY A 103 -16.20 -10.74 -1.65
N PRO A 104 -16.73 -11.91 -1.24
CA PRO A 104 -15.93 -13.08 -0.93
C PRO A 104 -15.13 -13.54 -2.16
N VAL A 105 -13.88 -13.95 -1.95
CA VAL A 105 -13.01 -14.51 -2.98
C VAL A 105 -12.42 -15.84 -2.52
N ALA A 106 -12.25 -16.77 -3.46
CA ALA A 106 -11.77 -18.11 -3.13
C ALA A 106 -10.28 -18.16 -2.76
N ARG A 107 -9.48 -17.22 -3.25
CA ARG A 107 -8.04 -17.12 -3.00
C ARG A 107 -7.53 -15.70 -3.15
N TYR A 108 -6.38 -15.43 -2.61
CA TYR A 108 -5.64 -14.22 -2.97
C TYR A 108 -5.19 -14.29 -4.43
N PRO A 109 -5.24 -13.17 -5.18
CA PRO A 109 -4.62 -13.12 -6.50
C PRO A 109 -3.11 -13.25 -6.39
N THR A 110 -2.48 -13.77 -7.44
CA THR A 110 -1.02 -13.82 -7.53
C THR A 110 -0.43 -12.41 -7.68
N PRO A 111 0.89 -12.23 -7.41
CA PRO A 111 1.57 -10.95 -7.65
C PRO A 111 1.35 -10.41 -9.07
N ASP A 112 1.48 -11.26 -10.09
CA ASP A 112 1.28 -10.87 -11.49
C ASP A 112 -0.18 -10.52 -11.82
N GLU A 113 -1.15 -11.29 -11.29
CA GLU A 113 -2.58 -10.96 -11.46
C GLU A 113 -2.90 -9.59 -10.86
N LEU A 114 -2.38 -9.31 -9.67
CA LEU A 114 -2.66 -8.03 -9.00
C LEU A 114 -1.95 -6.87 -9.69
N TRP A 115 -0.74 -7.11 -10.18
CA TRP A 115 -0.01 -6.15 -11.01
C TRP A 115 -0.77 -5.80 -12.29
N ALA A 116 -1.20 -6.81 -13.03
CA ALA A 116 -1.95 -6.62 -14.27
C ALA A 116 -3.27 -5.87 -14.07
N ARG A 117 -3.97 -6.16 -12.96
CA ARG A 117 -5.21 -5.42 -12.60
C ARG A 117 -4.93 -3.97 -12.20
N THR A 118 -3.83 -3.72 -11.50
CA THR A 118 -3.44 -2.38 -11.08
C THR A 118 -2.99 -1.54 -12.26
N PHE A 119 -2.22 -2.14 -13.16
CA PHE A 119 -1.58 -1.47 -14.29
C PHE A 119 -2.03 -2.10 -15.61
N ALA A 120 -3.25 -1.79 -16.01
CA ALA A 120 -3.86 -2.35 -17.22
C ALA A 120 -3.12 -1.98 -18.53
N LYS A 121 -2.31 -0.92 -18.51
CA LYS A 121 -1.50 -0.51 -19.67
C LYS A 121 -0.02 -0.75 -19.37
N ALA A 122 0.67 -1.43 -20.28
CA ALA A 122 2.12 -1.53 -20.24
C ALA A 122 2.76 -0.13 -20.31
N ASN A 123 3.78 0.08 -19.49
CA ASN A 123 4.51 1.34 -19.48
C ASN A 123 6.00 1.04 -19.31
N ALA A 124 6.78 1.30 -20.36
CA ALA A 124 8.20 0.95 -20.40
C ALA A 124 9.02 1.60 -19.27
N TRP A 125 8.67 2.81 -18.85
CA TRP A 125 9.35 3.48 -17.74
C TRP A 125 9.05 2.81 -16.41
N ARG A 126 7.77 2.59 -16.11
CA ARG A 126 7.34 1.88 -14.90
C ARG A 126 7.96 0.50 -14.83
N ASP A 127 7.95 -0.23 -15.96
CA ASP A 127 8.46 -1.60 -16.00
C ASP A 127 9.97 -1.64 -15.80
N ARG A 128 10.72 -0.66 -16.33
CA ARG A 128 12.15 -0.50 -16.05
C ARG A 128 12.45 -0.20 -14.59
N PHE A 129 11.71 0.72 -13.98
CA PHE A 129 11.86 1.02 -12.54
C PHE A 129 11.48 -0.17 -11.66
N ALA A 130 10.44 -0.91 -12.06
CA ALA A 130 10.01 -2.11 -11.35
C ALA A 130 11.05 -3.24 -11.39
N ALA A 131 11.90 -3.26 -12.42
CA ALA A 131 12.99 -4.22 -12.57
C ALA A 131 14.28 -3.85 -11.81
N VAL A 132 14.38 -2.61 -11.29
CA VAL A 132 15.54 -2.20 -10.48
C VAL A 132 15.48 -2.94 -9.14
N PRO A 133 16.54 -3.68 -8.76
CA PRO A 133 16.57 -4.32 -7.45
C PRO A 133 16.47 -3.24 -6.35
N PHE A 134 15.48 -3.36 -5.48
CA PHE A 134 15.39 -2.50 -4.32
C PHE A 134 16.41 -2.96 -3.28
N GLU A 135 17.48 -2.22 -3.17
CA GLU A 135 18.47 -2.40 -2.10
C GLU A 135 18.15 -1.41 -0.97
N ASP A 136 17.60 -1.93 0.11
CA ASP A 136 17.48 -1.18 1.36
C ASP A 136 18.85 -1.20 2.09
N LYS A 137 19.85 -0.60 1.45
CA LYS A 137 21.24 -0.62 1.95
C LYS A 137 21.57 0.45 2.96
N GLY A 138 20.68 1.34 3.27
CA GLY A 138 21.24 2.53 3.86
C GLY A 138 20.48 3.16 4.99
N GLY A 139 19.35 2.68 5.32
CA GLY A 139 18.55 3.44 6.24
C GLY A 139 18.30 2.74 7.56
N SER A 140 18.77 3.31 8.64
CA SER A 140 18.27 2.99 9.98
C SER A 140 16.76 3.26 10.16
N HIS A 141 16.09 3.78 9.13
CA HIS A 141 14.66 4.13 9.17
C HIS A 141 13.95 3.67 7.90
N PRO A 142 12.86 2.89 8.04
CA PRO A 142 12.02 2.54 6.91
C PRO A 142 11.41 3.80 6.28
N SER A 143 11.24 3.79 4.96
CA SER A 143 10.57 4.89 4.25
C SER A 143 9.18 5.13 4.82
N ARG A 144 8.80 6.40 4.93
CA ARG A 144 7.45 6.74 5.38
C ARG A 144 6.48 6.57 4.21
N TYR A 145 5.24 6.14 4.49
CA TYR A 145 4.22 5.86 3.48
C TYR A 145 4.05 6.98 2.44
N TYR A 146 4.12 8.25 2.86
CA TYR A 146 3.98 9.41 1.95
C TYR A 146 5.20 9.58 1.03
N GLN A 147 6.38 9.15 1.45
CA GLN A 147 7.56 9.13 0.58
C GLN A 147 7.39 8.08 -0.52
N ASP A 148 6.87 6.92 -0.18
CA ASP A 148 6.58 5.87 -1.16
C ASP A 148 5.50 6.32 -2.16
N ILE A 149 4.44 6.99 -1.68
CA ILE A 149 3.41 7.57 -2.54
C ILE A 149 4.03 8.61 -3.48
N ALA A 150 4.87 9.51 -2.96
CA ALA A 150 5.53 10.52 -3.78
C ALA A 150 6.41 9.89 -4.87
N VAL A 151 7.19 8.85 -4.54
CA VAL A 151 8.00 8.12 -5.52
C VAL A 151 7.13 7.50 -6.61
N VAL A 152 6.06 6.79 -6.23
CA VAL A 152 5.13 6.17 -7.20
C VAL A 152 4.50 7.23 -8.11
N ARG A 153 4.04 8.35 -7.56
CA ARG A 153 3.44 9.45 -8.36
C ARG A 153 4.43 10.10 -9.32
N VAL A 154 5.68 10.27 -8.90
CA VAL A 154 6.75 10.76 -9.79
C VAL A 154 6.99 9.79 -10.92
N LEU A 155 7.06 8.49 -10.63
CA LEU A 155 7.26 7.46 -11.64
C LEU A 155 6.10 7.39 -12.62
N GLU A 156 4.86 7.51 -12.14
CA GLU A 156 3.66 7.57 -12.99
C GLU A 156 3.68 8.81 -13.90
N ALA A 157 4.05 9.98 -13.36
CA ALA A 157 4.14 11.22 -14.13
C ALA A 157 5.23 11.16 -15.20
N LEU A 158 6.41 10.62 -14.88
CA LEU A 158 7.48 10.36 -15.86
C LEU A 158 7.01 9.38 -16.94
N ALA A 159 6.31 8.34 -16.52
CA ALA A 159 5.75 7.35 -17.42
C ALA A 159 4.69 7.94 -18.36
N ALA A 160 3.96 8.95 -17.91
CA ALA A 160 3.00 9.71 -18.71
C ALA A 160 3.65 10.78 -19.61
N GLY A 161 4.98 10.89 -19.59
CA GLY A 161 5.73 11.85 -20.41
C GLY A 161 5.73 13.29 -19.87
N GLN A 162 5.38 13.49 -18.61
CA GLN A 162 5.40 14.81 -17.98
C GLN A 162 6.83 15.30 -17.82
N LYS A 163 7.11 16.51 -18.31
CA LYS A 163 8.47 17.11 -18.27
C LYS A 163 8.72 17.91 -16.99
N ARG A 164 7.69 18.24 -16.25
CA ARG A 164 7.78 19.01 -14.99
C ARG A 164 6.93 18.35 -13.93
N ILE A 165 7.49 18.16 -12.76
CA ILE A 165 6.82 17.54 -11.62
C ILE A 165 7.13 18.37 -10.40
N LEU A 166 6.10 18.84 -9.71
CA LEU A 166 6.23 19.52 -8.42
C LEU A 166 5.94 18.52 -7.30
N ILE A 167 6.88 18.32 -6.41
CA ILE A 167 6.71 17.48 -5.24
C ILE A 167 6.66 18.38 -4.00
N THR A 168 5.53 18.38 -3.33
CA THR A 168 5.36 19.09 -2.06
C THR A 168 5.24 18.08 -0.93
N LEU A 169 6.22 18.03 -0.04
CA LEU A 169 6.21 17.17 1.13
C LEU A 169 6.07 18.03 2.38
N ALA A 170 5.07 17.74 3.20
CA ALA A 170 4.93 18.38 4.50
C ALA A 170 6.09 17.94 5.42
N ARG A 171 6.91 18.89 5.86
CA ARG A 171 7.96 18.63 6.85
C ARG A 171 7.32 18.56 8.23
N HIS A 172 7.50 17.47 8.94
CA HIS A 172 7.14 17.38 10.36
C HIS A 172 8.12 18.25 11.18
N GLY A 173 7.79 19.51 11.30
CA GLY A 173 8.41 20.46 12.22
C GLY A 173 7.33 21.22 12.95
N LYS A 174 7.61 21.68 14.16
CA LYS A 174 6.66 22.21 15.14
C LYS A 174 5.80 23.42 14.70
N ASP A 175 5.95 23.92 13.46
CA ASP A 175 5.38 25.19 13.03
C ASP A 175 4.80 25.18 11.59
N LEU A 176 3.89 24.24 11.27
CA LEU A 176 3.15 24.38 10.02
C LEU A 176 1.68 23.96 10.20
N HIS A 177 0.90 24.93 10.67
CA HIS A 177 -0.52 24.96 10.41
C HIS A 177 -0.74 25.11 8.89
N ARG A 178 -1.43 24.13 8.30
CA ARG A 178 -2.04 24.15 6.96
C ARG A 178 -1.10 24.12 5.75
N LEU A 179 -0.80 22.91 5.31
CA LEU A 179 -0.76 22.64 3.87
C LEU A 179 -1.38 21.26 3.63
N PRO A 180 -2.28 21.10 2.66
CA PRO A 180 -2.89 19.81 2.33
C PRO A 180 -1.85 18.88 1.70
N ASP A 181 -1.95 17.59 2.03
CA ASP A 181 -1.19 16.52 1.38
C ASP A 181 -1.64 16.37 -0.09
N ARG A 182 -1.12 17.22 -0.95
CA ARG A 182 -1.43 17.17 -2.38
C ARG A 182 -0.15 17.12 -3.20
N VAL A 183 0.01 16.05 -3.94
CA VAL A 183 0.92 16.01 -5.07
C VAL A 183 0.09 16.40 -6.29
N GLU A 184 0.27 17.59 -6.80
CA GLU A 184 -0.37 18.02 -8.05
C GLU A 184 0.66 17.98 -9.18
N ALA A 185 0.29 17.31 -10.27
CA ALA A 185 1.01 17.44 -11.52
C ALA A 185 0.58 18.73 -12.21
N VAL A 186 1.52 19.60 -12.47
CA VAL A 186 1.24 20.86 -13.21
C VAL A 186 1.46 20.56 -14.68
N PRO A 187 0.50 20.94 -15.57
CA PRO A 187 0.58 20.70 -17.01
C PRO A 187 1.76 21.39 -17.69
#